data_852da4d2b3bab92aabe1a3c34b03ab43
#
_entry.id   852da4d2b3bab92aabe1a3c34b03ab43
#
_cell.length_a   1.000
_cell.length_b   1.000
_cell.length_c   1.000
_cell.angle_alpha   90.00
_cell.angle_beta   90.00
_cell.angle_gamma   90.00
#
_symmetry.space_group_name_H-M   'P 1'
#
loop_
_entity.id
_entity.type
_entity.pdbx_description
1 polymer ?
#
loop_
_entity_poly.entity_id
_entity_poly.type
_entity_poly.pdbx_seq_one_letter_code
_entity_poly.pdbx_strand_id
1 'polypeptide(L)'
;MQARQGAAGGRMMRIRKAVFPAAGLGTRFLPATKAQPKEMLPLVDKPLIQYVVEEAVASGITSITIITGRGKNAIEDHFDVSYELEQVLSARGKTDVLSEMRRISNMVNVTYVRQKEALGLGHAILMSRDAVGSEPFAVMLGDDIIDSPVPCLSRMVSLFEKLQASIIATCEVPKSQISSYGVIRGIPVDGFDGRVYRVQDVVEKPRADEAPSNLAIIGRYILTPQIFNILENTNRGAGGDIQLTDAIRQLLEQQPVYAYMIEGTRHDAGDKLGFLKATVEFALKRTGLGDEFRSYLKQLKL
;
A
#
# COMPACT_ATOMS: atom_id res chain seq x y z
N MET A 1 46.63 25.31 18.00
CA MET A 1 46.07 23.98 17.69
C MET A 1 44.55 24.08 17.78
N GLN A 2 43.89 24.39 16.66
CA GLN A 2 42.43 24.47 16.60
C GLN A 2 41.87 23.13 16.15
N ALA A 3 41.10 22.48 17.01
CA ALA A 3 40.38 21.25 16.72
C ALA A 3 39.25 21.56 15.70
N ARG A 4 39.35 21.05 14.49
CA ARG A 4 38.25 21.01 13.52
C ARG A 4 37.22 19.97 14.00
N GLN A 5 36.11 20.46 14.54
CA GLN A 5 34.93 19.65 14.68
C GLN A 5 34.35 19.38 13.28
N GLY A 6 34.55 18.16 12.79
CA GLY A 6 33.92 17.67 11.59
C GLY A 6 32.43 17.44 11.84
N ALA A 7 31.57 18.30 11.31
CA ALA A 7 30.15 18.03 11.22
C ALA A 7 29.98 16.84 10.24
N ALA A 8 29.70 15.67 10.77
CA ALA A 8 29.21 14.53 10.00
C ALA A 8 27.83 14.92 9.45
N GLY A 9 27.79 15.46 8.24
CA GLY A 9 26.56 15.67 7.48
C GLY A 9 25.88 14.34 7.24
N GLY A 10 24.95 13.95 8.10
CA GLY A 10 24.11 12.76 7.94
C GLY A 10 23.42 12.86 6.58
N ARG A 11 23.73 11.94 5.69
CA ARG A 11 23.06 11.82 4.38
C ARG A 11 21.58 11.62 4.64
N MET A 12 20.74 12.62 4.33
CA MET A 12 19.29 12.49 4.45
C MET A 12 18.83 11.21 3.72
N MET A 13 18.19 10.31 4.44
CA MET A 13 17.67 9.08 3.88
C MET A 13 16.46 9.42 2.98
N ARG A 14 16.43 8.81 1.80
CA ARG A 14 15.33 8.97 0.83
C ARG A 14 14.62 7.64 0.63
N ILE A 15 13.31 7.71 0.43
CA ILE A 15 12.50 6.53 0.13
C ILE A 15 12.60 6.26 -1.38
N ARG A 16 13.17 5.13 -1.76
CA ARG A 16 13.31 4.69 -3.14
C ARG A 16 12.72 3.31 -3.39
N LYS A 17 12.50 2.55 -2.32
CA LYS A 17 12.04 1.16 -2.36
C LYS A 17 10.62 1.07 -1.81
N ALA A 18 9.80 0.22 -2.43
CA ALA A 18 8.50 -0.14 -1.91
C ALA A 18 8.29 -1.65 -1.89
N VAL A 19 7.59 -2.13 -0.87
CA VAL A 19 7.23 -3.53 -0.69
C VAL A 19 5.72 -3.66 -0.84
N PHE A 20 5.30 -4.62 -1.67
CA PHE A 20 3.90 -4.92 -1.95
C PHE A 20 3.55 -6.32 -1.44
N PRO A 21 2.96 -6.45 -0.26
CA PRO A 21 2.46 -7.73 0.24
C PRO A 21 1.27 -8.21 -0.60
N ALA A 22 1.48 -9.25 -1.42
CA ALA A 22 0.48 -9.82 -2.33
C ALA A 22 0.34 -11.34 -2.21
N ALA A 23 0.82 -11.94 -1.11
CA ALA A 23 0.79 -13.39 -0.90
C ALA A 23 -0.55 -13.91 -0.32
N GLY A 24 -1.46 -13.03 0.08
CA GLY A 24 -2.74 -13.40 0.72
C GLY A 24 -3.67 -14.21 -0.19
N LEU A 25 -4.47 -15.10 0.40
CA LEU A 25 -5.35 -16.03 -0.33
C LEU A 25 -6.59 -15.41 -0.99
N GLY A 26 -6.95 -14.17 -0.62
CA GLY A 26 -8.09 -13.47 -1.20
C GLY A 26 -9.46 -14.08 -0.91
N THR A 27 -9.63 -14.75 0.22
CA THR A 27 -10.82 -15.56 0.56
C THR A 27 -12.14 -14.79 0.54
N ARG A 28 -12.11 -13.48 0.77
CA ARG A 28 -13.30 -12.61 0.75
C ARG A 28 -13.98 -12.56 -0.63
N PHE A 29 -13.22 -12.82 -1.71
CA PHE A 29 -13.69 -12.78 -3.10
C PHE A 29 -13.87 -14.16 -3.74
N LEU A 30 -13.85 -15.22 -2.95
CA LEU A 30 -14.20 -16.53 -3.48
C LEU A 30 -15.64 -16.53 -4.03
N PRO A 31 -15.91 -17.20 -5.17
CA PRO A 31 -15.00 -18.09 -5.93
C PRO A 31 -14.06 -17.38 -6.94
N ALA A 32 -14.20 -16.07 -7.22
CA ALA A 32 -13.42 -15.35 -8.22
C ALA A 32 -11.90 -15.49 -8.01
N THR A 33 -11.46 -15.44 -6.76
CA THR A 33 -10.04 -15.53 -6.38
C THR A 33 -9.52 -16.97 -6.23
N LYS A 34 -10.29 -17.97 -6.63
CA LYS A 34 -9.84 -19.37 -6.65
C LYS A 34 -8.65 -19.58 -7.61
N ALA A 35 -8.69 -18.93 -8.77
CA ALA A 35 -7.69 -19.06 -9.83
C ALA A 35 -6.96 -17.75 -10.15
N GLN A 36 -7.32 -16.63 -9.48
CA GLN A 36 -6.79 -15.31 -9.77
C GLN A 36 -6.48 -14.57 -8.47
N PRO A 37 -5.32 -13.89 -8.36
CA PRO A 37 -5.02 -13.02 -7.25
C PRO A 37 -6.08 -11.93 -7.06
N LYS A 38 -6.44 -11.60 -5.81
CA LYS A 38 -7.35 -10.48 -5.55
C LYS A 38 -6.79 -9.15 -6.07
N GLU A 39 -5.48 -9.01 -6.05
CA GLU A 39 -4.75 -7.85 -6.53
C GLU A 39 -4.88 -7.64 -8.06
N MET A 40 -5.29 -8.70 -8.78
CA MET A 40 -5.55 -8.67 -10.22
C MET A 40 -7.03 -8.46 -10.58
N LEU A 41 -7.91 -8.30 -9.60
CA LEU A 41 -9.30 -7.91 -9.87
C LEU A 41 -9.31 -6.50 -10.50
N PRO A 42 -10.04 -6.29 -11.62
CA PRO A 42 -9.99 -5.04 -12.35
C PRO A 42 -10.97 -4.00 -11.78
N LEU A 43 -10.51 -2.76 -11.58
CA LEU A 43 -11.39 -1.61 -11.57
C LEU A 43 -11.51 -1.09 -13.01
N VAL A 44 -12.65 -1.32 -13.62
CA VAL A 44 -12.92 -1.09 -15.05
C VAL A 44 -12.05 -2.02 -15.92
N ASP A 45 -10.86 -1.58 -16.31
CA ASP A 45 -9.93 -2.27 -17.20
C ASP A 45 -8.50 -2.36 -16.68
N LYS A 46 -8.27 -1.91 -15.44
CA LYS A 46 -6.95 -1.87 -14.81
C LYS A 46 -6.96 -2.65 -13.51
N PRO A 47 -6.01 -3.61 -13.28
CA PRO A 47 -5.91 -4.35 -12.04
C PRO A 47 -5.65 -3.44 -10.82
N LEU A 48 -6.18 -3.83 -9.65
CA LEU A 48 -6.01 -3.09 -8.39
C LEU A 48 -4.53 -2.74 -8.11
N ILE A 49 -3.65 -3.74 -8.25
CA ILE A 49 -2.23 -3.57 -7.95
C ILE A 49 -1.57 -2.51 -8.83
N GLN A 50 -2.01 -2.34 -10.08
CA GLN A 50 -1.44 -1.35 -10.99
C GLN A 50 -1.69 0.08 -10.50
N TYR A 51 -2.89 0.38 -9.96
CA TYR A 51 -3.15 1.70 -9.36
C TYR A 51 -2.15 2.03 -8.25
N VAL A 52 -1.86 1.03 -7.41
CA VAL A 52 -0.94 1.20 -6.27
C VAL A 52 0.51 1.31 -6.72
N VAL A 53 0.91 0.57 -7.77
CA VAL A 53 2.25 0.69 -8.38
C VAL A 53 2.42 2.05 -9.06
N GLU A 54 1.39 2.54 -9.78
CA GLU A 54 1.41 3.88 -10.38
C GLU A 54 1.55 4.98 -9.30
N GLU A 55 0.88 4.85 -8.15
CA GLU A 55 1.05 5.76 -7.01
C GLU A 55 2.50 5.75 -6.50
N ALA A 56 3.10 4.57 -6.37
CA ALA A 56 4.49 4.43 -5.93
C ALA A 56 5.46 5.13 -6.89
N VAL A 57 5.32 4.88 -8.19
CA VAL A 57 6.16 5.50 -9.23
C VAL A 57 6.00 7.01 -9.25
N ALA A 58 4.76 7.51 -9.17
CA ALA A 58 4.46 8.94 -9.09
C ALA A 58 5.01 9.61 -7.81
N SER A 59 5.32 8.80 -6.78
CA SER A 59 5.92 9.24 -5.52
C SER A 59 7.46 9.12 -5.50
N GLY A 60 8.09 8.77 -6.63
CA GLY A 60 9.55 8.68 -6.77
C GLY A 60 10.15 7.33 -6.38
N ILE A 61 9.35 6.29 -6.22
CA ILE A 61 9.85 4.92 -6.03
C ILE A 61 10.49 4.41 -7.33
N THR A 62 11.67 3.82 -7.20
CA THR A 62 12.45 3.32 -8.35
C THR A 62 12.65 1.81 -8.34
N SER A 63 12.34 1.15 -7.21
CA SER A 63 12.46 -0.30 -7.05
C SER A 63 11.30 -0.82 -6.21
N ILE A 64 10.65 -1.86 -6.70
CA ILE A 64 9.51 -2.50 -6.05
C ILE A 64 9.85 -3.96 -5.76
N THR A 65 9.52 -4.41 -4.55
CA THR A 65 9.56 -5.81 -4.16
C THR A 65 8.14 -6.30 -3.91
N ILE A 66 7.65 -7.20 -4.76
CA ILE A 66 6.33 -7.83 -4.59
C ILE A 66 6.51 -9.15 -3.84
N ILE A 67 5.84 -9.28 -2.71
CA ILE A 67 5.83 -10.51 -1.93
C ILE A 67 4.70 -11.39 -2.44
N THR A 68 5.07 -12.42 -3.21
CA THR A 68 4.12 -13.34 -3.86
C THR A 68 3.92 -14.62 -3.06
N GLY A 69 2.91 -15.37 -3.41
CA GLY A 69 2.59 -16.70 -2.89
C GLY A 69 2.30 -17.71 -3.99
N ARG A 70 1.81 -18.86 -3.61
CA ARG A 70 1.37 -19.87 -4.59
C ARG A 70 0.17 -19.32 -5.39
N GLY A 71 0.22 -19.48 -6.73
CA GLY A 71 -0.88 -19.09 -7.64
C GLY A 71 -0.96 -17.59 -7.89
N LYS A 72 0.16 -16.85 -7.76
CA LYS A 72 0.22 -15.39 -7.97
C LYS A 72 0.90 -14.99 -9.29
N ASN A 73 1.16 -15.92 -10.22
CA ASN A 73 1.87 -15.67 -11.47
C ASN A 73 1.26 -14.54 -12.30
N ALA A 74 -0.09 -14.40 -12.28
CA ALA A 74 -0.76 -13.32 -13.00
C ALA A 74 -0.29 -11.90 -12.58
N ILE A 75 0.27 -11.72 -11.38
CA ILE A 75 0.88 -10.45 -10.95
C ILE A 75 2.24 -10.27 -11.65
N GLU A 76 3.02 -11.35 -11.74
CA GLU A 76 4.32 -11.38 -12.40
C GLU A 76 4.14 -11.10 -13.90
N ASP A 77 3.27 -11.85 -14.56
CA ASP A 77 2.94 -11.72 -15.99
C ASP A 77 2.42 -10.31 -16.35
N HIS A 78 1.75 -9.62 -15.43
CA HIS A 78 1.20 -8.30 -15.68
C HIS A 78 2.26 -7.21 -15.83
N PHE A 79 3.38 -7.32 -15.09
CA PHE A 79 4.47 -6.34 -15.15
C PHE A 79 5.63 -6.80 -16.05
N ASP A 80 5.58 -8.03 -16.57
CA ASP A 80 6.56 -8.54 -17.50
C ASP A 80 6.20 -8.21 -18.96
N VAL A 81 7.17 -8.34 -19.86
CA VAL A 81 6.97 -8.13 -21.29
C VAL A 81 6.23 -9.32 -21.89
N SER A 82 5.08 -9.09 -22.49
CA SER A 82 4.34 -10.11 -23.26
C SER A 82 4.70 -9.98 -24.75
N TYR A 83 5.76 -10.65 -25.16
CA TYR A 83 6.30 -10.55 -26.53
C TYR A 83 5.26 -10.90 -27.60
N GLU A 84 4.52 -11.99 -27.42
CA GLU A 84 3.52 -12.45 -28.38
C GLU A 84 2.36 -11.44 -28.52
N LEU A 85 1.88 -10.87 -27.41
CA LEU A 85 0.85 -9.84 -27.41
C LEU A 85 1.33 -8.60 -28.14
N GLU A 86 2.56 -8.13 -27.84
CA GLU A 86 3.14 -6.97 -28.51
C GLU A 86 3.27 -7.15 -30.01
N GLN A 87 3.68 -8.34 -30.49
CA GLN A 87 3.75 -8.65 -31.92
C GLN A 87 2.36 -8.60 -32.58
N VAL A 88 1.35 -9.19 -31.93
CA VAL A 88 -0.03 -9.15 -32.44
C VAL A 88 -0.56 -7.72 -32.51
N LEU A 89 -0.36 -6.91 -31.48
CA LEU A 89 -0.79 -5.51 -31.44
C LEU A 89 -0.10 -4.68 -32.53
N SER A 90 1.19 -4.87 -32.69
CA SER A 90 1.99 -4.21 -33.74
C SER A 90 1.49 -4.58 -35.15
N ALA A 91 1.30 -5.86 -35.43
CA ALA A 91 0.80 -6.35 -36.71
C ALA A 91 -0.61 -5.83 -37.06
N ARG A 92 -1.43 -5.57 -36.03
CA ARG A 92 -2.81 -5.01 -36.18
C ARG A 92 -2.86 -3.49 -36.17
N GLY A 93 -1.72 -2.80 -36.08
CA GLY A 93 -1.65 -1.33 -36.02
C GLY A 93 -2.29 -0.72 -34.75
N LYS A 94 -2.40 -1.50 -33.65
CA LYS A 94 -2.95 -1.03 -32.37
C LYS A 94 -1.89 -0.32 -31.53
N THR A 95 -1.37 0.78 -32.07
CA THR A 95 -0.20 1.52 -31.51
C THR A 95 -0.42 2.07 -30.11
N ASP A 96 -1.61 2.58 -29.80
CA ASP A 96 -1.90 3.16 -28.50
C ASP A 96 -1.94 2.08 -27.40
N VAL A 97 -2.58 0.94 -27.69
CA VAL A 97 -2.62 -0.20 -26.75
C VAL A 97 -1.22 -0.79 -26.58
N LEU A 98 -0.46 -0.92 -27.65
CA LEU A 98 0.93 -1.39 -27.59
C LEU A 98 1.81 -0.48 -26.73
N SER A 99 1.66 0.84 -26.90
CA SER A 99 2.37 1.83 -26.09
C SER A 99 2.04 1.70 -24.61
N GLU A 100 0.76 1.49 -24.28
CA GLU A 100 0.32 1.27 -22.89
C GLU A 100 0.89 -0.04 -22.30
N MET A 101 0.90 -1.15 -23.04
CA MET A 101 1.51 -2.41 -22.57
C MET A 101 2.99 -2.23 -22.26
N ARG A 102 3.73 -1.59 -23.16
CA ARG A 102 5.14 -1.27 -22.94
C ARG A 102 5.39 -0.33 -21.76
N ARG A 103 4.48 0.64 -21.56
CA ARG A 103 4.55 1.54 -20.42
C ARG A 103 4.43 0.76 -19.10
N ILE A 104 3.51 -0.22 -19.03
CA ILE A 104 3.32 -1.05 -17.83
C ILE A 104 4.59 -1.86 -17.55
N SER A 105 5.11 -2.59 -18.52
CA SER A 105 6.29 -3.45 -18.35
C SER A 105 7.58 -2.67 -18.03
N ASN A 106 7.67 -1.40 -18.43
CA ASN A 106 8.85 -0.56 -18.19
C ASN A 106 8.65 0.47 -17.06
N MET A 107 7.54 0.39 -16.32
CA MET A 107 7.16 1.42 -15.35
C MET A 107 8.14 1.52 -14.18
N VAL A 108 8.66 0.40 -13.71
CA VAL A 108 9.54 0.33 -12.54
C VAL A 108 10.29 -1.01 -12.50
N ASN A 109 11.44 -1.04 -11.83
CA ASN A 109 12.14 -2.31 -11.58
C ASN A 109 11.39 -3.13 -10.52
N VAL A 110 10.98 -4.35 -10.87
CA VAL A 110 10.24 -5.25 -9.99
C VAL A 110 11.10 -6.45 -9.60
N THR A 111 11.09 -6.78 -8.32
CA THR A 111 11.68 -7.99 -7.76
C THR A 111 10.57 -8.79 -7.08
N TYR A 112 10.54 -10.10 -7.32
CA TYR A 112 9.57 -10.99 -6.71
C TYR A 112 10.22 -11.82 -5.62
N VAL A 113 9.63 -11.81 -4.42
CA VAL A 113 10.06 -12.61 -3.27
C VAL A 113 8.91 -13.48 -2.82
N ARG A 114 9.15 -14.78 -2.64
CA ARG A 114 8.10 -15.73 -2.29
C ARG A 114 7.93 -15.85 -0.79
N GLN A 115 6.73 -15.58 -0.29
CA GLN A 115 6.30 -16.00 1.04
C GLN A 115 5.88 -17.48 0.97
N LYS A 116 6.68 -18.36 1.57
CA LYS A 116 6.43 -19.83 1.52
C LYS A 116 5.20 -20.24 2.33
N GLU A 117 4.98 -19.59 3.46
CA GLU A 117 3.87 -19.82 4.38
C GLU A 117 3.11 -18.52 4.62
N ALA A 118 1.79 -18.56 4.58
CA ALA A 118 0.92 -17.40 4.80
C ALA A 118 0.81 -17.11 6.32
N LEU A 119 1.83 -16.48 6.90
CA LEU A 119 1.93 -16.16 8.33
C LEU A 119 1.61 -14.69 8.63
N GLY A 120 0.78 -14.05 7.83
CA GLY A 120 0.31 -12.68 8.04
C GLY A 120 1.16 -11.59 7.39
N LEU A 121 0.71 -10.34 7.57
CA LEU A 121 1.29 -9.15 6.93
C LEU A 121 2.72 -8.88 7.41
N GLY A 122 2.97 -8.98 8.71
CA GLY A 122 4.31 -8.77 9.28
C GLY A 122 5.33 -9.75 8.70
N HIS A 123 4.96 -11.03 8.56
CA HIS A 123 5.81 -12.03 7.94
C HIS A 123 6.06 -11.74 6.44
N ALA A 124 5.05 -11.30 5.69
CA ALA A 124 5.24 -10.91 4.30
C ALA A 124 6.28 -9.78 4.18
N ILE A 125 6.19 -8.76 5.04
CA ILE A 125 7.18 -7.67 5.09
C ILE A 125 8.56 -8.20 5.47
N LEU A 126 8.67 -9.10 6.44
CA LEU A 126 9.95 -9.70 6.85
C LEU A 126 10.66 -10.41 5.68
N MET A 127 9.90 -11.05 4.78
CA MET A 127 10.47 -11.70 3.59
C MET A 127 11.15 -10.72 2.62
N SER A 128 10.88 -9.42 2.71
CA SER A 128 11.54 -8.41 1.87
C SER A 128 12.89 -7.94 2.41
N ARG A 129 13.34 -8.39 3.57
CA ARG A 129 14.53 -7.90 4.28
C ARG A 129 15.77 -7.83 3.39
N ASP A 130 16.08 -8.91 2.68
CA ASP A 130 17.28 -8.99 1.84
C ASP A 130 17.20 -8.06 0.61
N ALA A 131 16.01 -7.90 0.04
CA ALA A 131 15.78 -7.00 -1.09
C ALA A 131 15.80 -5.52 -0.68
N VAL A 132 15.28 -5.20 0.49
CA VAL A 132 15.25 -3.84 1.03
C VAL A 132 16.62 -3.44 1.60
N GLY A 133 17.29 -4.34 2.33
CA GLY A 133 18.54 -4.07 3.01
C GLY A 133 18.37 -3.11 4.20
N SER A 134 19.27 -2.15 4.31
CA SER A 134 19.33 -1.18 5.43
C SER A 134 18.70 0.18 5.10
N GLU A 135 17.92 0.29 4.05
CA GLU A 135 17.27 1.53 3.64
C GLU A 135 15.84 1.63 4.20
N PRO A 136 15.33 2.85 4.48
CA PRO A 136 13.91 3.04 4.75
C PRO A 136 13.11 2.74 3.46
N PHE A 137 11.91 2.22 3.62
CA PHE A 137 11.09 1.75 2.52
C PHE A 137 9.60 1.99 2.76
N ALA A 138 8.85 2.05 1.67
CA ALA A 138 7.39 2.08 1.73
C ALA A 138 6.83 0.66 1.78
N VAL A 139 5.67 0.48 2.43
CA VAL A 139 4.82 -0.71 2.31
C VAL A 139 3.47 -0.26 1.78
N MET A 140 2.99 -0.93 0.72
CA MET A 140 1.76 -0.57 0.04
C MET A 140 0.88 -1.82 -0.18
N LEU A 141 -0.32 -1.81 0.38
CA LEU A 141 -1.28 -2.89 0.18
C LEU A 141 -1.98 -2.73 -1.16
N GLY A 142 -2.00 -3.80 -1.97
CA GLY A 142 -2.45 -3.78 -3.36
C GLY A 142 -3.97 -3.65 -3.55
N ASP A 143 -4.75 -3.79 -2.48
CA ASP A 143 -6.21 -3.68 -2.48
C ASP A 143 -6.74 -2.43 -1.75
N ASP A 144 -5.84 -1.53 -1.35
CA ASP A 144 -6.17 -0.27 -0.68
C ASP A 144 -5.81 0.90 -1.61
N ILE A 145 -6.79 1.51 -2.26
CA ILE A 145 -6.59 2.56 -3.25
C ILE A 145 -6.95 3.91 -2.66
N ILE A 146 -6.06 4.88 -2.82
CA ILE A 146 -6.27 6.25 -2.35
C ILE A 146 -6.40 7.16 -3.55
N ASP A 147 -7.60 7.71 -3.75
CA ASP A 147 -7.92 8.65 -4.80
C ASP A 147 -7.72 10.08 -4.30
N SER A 148 -6.62 10.68 -4.70
CA SER A 148 -6.20 12.02 -4.26
C SER A 148 -5.50 12.76 -5.40
N PRO A 149 -5.62 14.09 -5.51
CA PRO A 149 -4.90 14.90 -6.49
C PRO A 149 -3.38 14.80 -6.39
N VAL A 150 -2.87 14.62 -5.18
CA VAL A 150 -1.45 14.36 -4.90
C VAL A 150 -1.35 12.96 -4.33
N PRO A 151 -0.49 12.08 -4.87
CA PRO A 151 -0.32 10.73 -4.35
C PRO A 151 -0.10 10.71 -2.83
N CYS A 152 -0.82 9.85 -2.12
CA CYS A 152 -0.69 9.75 -0.66
C CYS A 152 0.76 9.44 -0.24
N LEU A 153 1.39 8.49 -0.92
CA LEU A 153 2.79 8.13 -0.65
C LEU A 153 3.73 9.33 -0.86
N SER A 154 3.49 10.19 -1.85
CA SER A 154 4.30 11.40 -2.08
C SER A 154 4.25 12.36 -0.88
N ARG A 155 3.07 12.53 -0.27
CA ARG A 155 2.93 13.30 0.98
C ARG A 155 3.70 12.66 2.13
N MET A 156 3.60 11.33 2.26
CA MET A 156 4.33 10.59 3.30
C MET A 156 5.85 10.65 3.10
N VAL A 157 6.34 10.59 1.87
CA VAL A 157 7.77 10.77 1.55
C VAL A 157 8.25 12.16 1.98
N SER A 158 7.49 13.20 1.67
CA SER A 158 7.81 14.58 2.10
C SER A 158 7.82 14.73 3.63
N LEU A 159 6.94 14.03 4.34
CA LEU A 159 6.94 13.97 5.80
C LEU A 159 8.15 13.21 6.33
N PHE A 160 8.49 12.07 5.72
CA PHE A 160 9.67 11.30 6.10
C PHE A 160 10.97 12.11 5.94
N GLU A 161 11.10 12.89 4.88
CA GLU A 161 12.28 13.76 4.68
C GLU A 161 12.43 14.79 5.81
N LYS A 162 11.31 15.26 6.38
CA LYS A 162 11.32 16.21 7.52
C LYS A 162 11.55 15.52 8.87
N LEU A 163 10.90 14.37 9.08
CA LEU A 163 10.82 13.73 10.40
C LEU A 163 11.85 12.61 10.58
N GLN A 164 12.38 12.04 9.49
CA GLN A 164 13.36 10.93 9.47
C GLN A 164 12.96 9.75 10.38
N ALA A 165 11.66 9.44 10.44
CA ALA A 165 11.07 8.42 11.30
C ALA A 165 9.96 7.65 10.54
N SER A 166 9.60 6.47 11.02
CA SER A 166 8.51 5.67 10.46
C SER A 166 7.19 6.44 10.45
N ILE A 167 6.44 6.32 9.34
CA ILE A 167 5.15 6.99 9.13
C ILE A 167 4.11 5.96 8.72
N ILE A 168 2.95 5.98 9.35
CA ILE A 168 1.80 5.16 9.01
C ILE A 168 0.66 6.05 8.50
N ALA A 169 0.00 5.65 7.43
CA ALA A 169 -1.18 6.37 6.95
C ALA A 169 -2.42 5.96 7.76
N THR A 170 -3.27 6.94 8.04
CA THR A 170 -4.51 6.75 8.77
C THR A 170 -5.67 7.49 8.10
N CYS A 171 -6.87 7.02 8.35
CA CYS A 171 -8.10 7.74 8.05
C CYS A 171 -9.09 7.59 9.22
N GLU A 172 -10.03 8.52 9.31
CA GLU A 172 -11.14 8.36 10.22
C GLU A 172 -12.14 7.32 9.70
N VAL A 173 -12.58 6.43 10.56
CA VAL A 173 -13.60 5.43 10.24
C VAL A 173 -14.79 5.52 11.21
N PRO A 174 -16.01 5.16 10.75
CA PRO A 174 -17.15 5.05 11.64
C PRO A 174 -16.88 4.05 12.77
N LYS A 175 -17.45 4.31 13.94
CA LYS A 175 -17.29 3.45 15.13
C LYS A 175 -17.63 1.98 14.87
N SER A 176 -18.59 1.71 13.99
CA SER A 176 -19.01 0.36 13.58
C SER A 176 -17.96 -0.42 12.79
N GLN A 177 -16.93 0.26 12.23
CA GLN A 177 -15.88 -0.36 11.40
C GLN A 177 -14.55 -0.49 12.15
N ILE A 178 -14.40 0.12 13.33
CA ILE A 178 -13.15 0.17 14.09
C ILE A 178 -12.53 -1.22 14.30
N SER A 179 -13.34 -2.22 14.63
CA SER A 179 -12.90 -3.60 14.88
C SER A 179 -12.32 -4.33 13.66
N SER A 180 -12.32 -3.70 12.49
CA SER A 180 -11.72 -4.25 11.27
C SER A 180 -10.29 -3.77 11.04
N TYR A 181 -9.79 -2.79 11.79
CA TYR A 181 -8.53 -2.10 11.56
C TYR A 181 -7.64 -2.07 12.80
N GLY A 182 -6.33 -1.94 12.58
CA GLY A 182 -5.46 -1.38 13.60
C GLY A 182 -5.82 0.08 13.85
N VAL A 183 -5.81 0.53 15.10
CA VAL A 183 -6.19 1.89 15.50
C VAL A 183 -5.07 2.51 16.31
N ILE A 184 -4.79 3.79 16.08
CA ILE A 184 -3.76 4.51 16.81
C ILE A 184 -4.33 5.34 17.96
N ARG A 185 -3.50 5.56 18.99
CA ARG A 185 -3.58 6.71 19.89
C ARG A 185 -2.42 7.64 19.55
N GLY A 186 -2.70 8.90 19.23
CA GLY A 186 -1.68 9.86 18.84
C GLY A 186 -1.96 11.26 19.37
N ILE A 187 -0.92 12.05 19.46
CA ILE A 187 -0.98 13.48 19.81
C ILE A 187 -0.72 14.27 18.53
N PRO A 188 -1.55 15.26 18.17
CA PRO A 188 -1.29 16.14 17.04
C PRO A 188 0.10 16.78 17.12
N VAL A 189 0.75 16.93 15.98
CA VAL A 189 2.04 17.59 15.84
C VAL A 189 1.81 18.97 15.22
N ASP A 190 2.31 20.02 15.86
CA ASP A 190 2.19 21.40 15.36
C ASP A 190 2.92 21.60 14.02
N GLY A 191 2.38 22.48 13.18
CA GLY A 191 2.99 22.82 11.88
C GLY A 191 2.66 21.86 10.72
N PHE A 192 1.68 20.95 10.89
CA PHE A 192 1.25 19.99 9.88
C PHE A 192 -0.27 19.97 9.64
N ASP A 193 -0.92 21.11 9.73
CA ASP A 193 -2.35 21.33 9.43
C ASP A 193 -3.29 20.33 10.13
N GLY A 194 -2.91 19.86 11.33
CA GLY A 194 -3.68 18.90 12.12
C GLY A 194 -3.73 17.47 11.53
N ARG A 195 -2.91 17.17 10.51
CA ARG A 195 -2.92 15.87 9.83
C ARG A 195 -1.83 14.91 10.27
N VAL A 196 -0.87 15.38 11.06
CA VAL A 196 0.22 14.54 11.55
C VAL A 196 0.10 14.35 13.05
N TYR A 197 0.24 13.11 13.50
CA TYR A 197 0.17 12.72 14.90
C TYR A 197 1.44 11.99 15.29
N ARG A 198 1.97 12.28 16.46
CA ARG A 198 2.97 11.43 17.10
C ARG A 198 2.24 10.25 17.74
N VAL A 199 2.50 9.05 17.26
CA VAL A 199 1.85 7.84 17.75
C VAL A 199 2.35 7.51 19.16
N GLN A 200 1.43 7.22 20.06
CA GLN A 200 1.69 6.81 21.43
C GLN A 200 1.39 5.34 21.67
N ASP A 201 0.41 4.81 20.95
CA ASP A 201 0.01 3.40 21.06
C ASP A 201 -0.70 2.96 19.77
N VAL A 202 -0.67 1.65 19.51
CA VAL A 202 -1.33 1.02 18.38
C VAL A 202 -2.01 -0.25 18.87
N VAL A 203 -3.28 -0.43 18.54
CA VAL A 203 -4.09 -1.59 18.94
C VAL A 203 -4.69 -2.26 17.71
N GLU A 204 -4.41 -3.56 17.53
CA GLU A 204 -4.96 -4.35 16.43
C GLU A 204 -6.41 -4.72 16.72
N LYS A 205 -7.32 -4.32 15.83
CA LYS A 205 -8.74 -4.67 15.84
C LYS A 205 -9.40 -4.58 17.24
N PRO A 206 -9.31 -3.42 17.90
CA PRO A 206 -9.91 -3.26 19.22
C PRO A 206 -11.43 -3.43 19.16
N ARG A 207 -12.04 -3.75 20.28
CA ARG A 207 -13.49 -3.58 20.44
C ARG A 207 -13.82 -2.10 20.27
N ALA A 208 -14.99 -1.82 19.70
CA ALA A 208 -15.38 -0.44 19.38
C ALA A 208 -15.53 0.47 20.63
N ASP A 209 -15.77 -0.11 21.80
CA ASP A 209 -15.85 0.56 23.10
C ASP A 209 -14.48 0.74 23.78
N GLU A 210 -13.46 -0.01 23.37
CA GLU A 210 -12.10 0.01 23.91
C GLU A 210 -11.09 0.73 22.97
N ALA A 211 -11.54 1.12 21.77
CA ALA A 211 -10.69 1.74 20.78
C ALA A 211 -10.15 3.09 21.28
N PRO A 212 -8.83 3.35 21.17
CA PRO A 212 -8.21 4.57 21.67
C PRO A 212 -8.60 5.81 20.88
N SER A 213 -9.09 5.66 19.65
CA SER A 213 -9.55 6.72 18.75
C SER A 213 -10.39 6.13 17.60
N ASN A 214 -10.78 6.97 16.63
CA ASN A 214 -11.36 6.56 15.34
C ASN A 214 -10.35 6.60 14.18
N LEU A 215 -9.06 6.82 14.46
CA LEU A 215 -7.99 6.86 13.46
C LEU A 215 -7.50 5.46 13.13
N ALA A 216 -8.04 4.90 12.05
CA ALA A 216 -7.70 3.58 11.54
C ALA A 216 -6.43 3.61 10.68
N ILE A 217 -5.57 2.63 10.89
CA ILE A 217 -4.39 2.40 10.04
C ILE A 217 -4.86 1.82 8.70
N ILE A 218 -4.30 2.35 7.63
CA ILE A 218 -4.60 1.92 6.26
C ILE A 218 -3.34 1.43 5.54
N GLY A 219 -3.51 0.92 4.33
CA GLY A 219 -2.50 0.18 3.58
C GLY A 219 -1.29 0.96 3.05
N ARG A 220 -0.85 1.99 3.73
CA ARG A 220 0.34 2.79 3.37
C ARG A 220 1.22 3.02 4.59
N TYR A 221 2.50 2.64 4.47
CA TYR A 221 3.50 2.81 5.52
C TYR A 221 4.83 3.25 4.91
N ILE A 222 5.60 4.04 5.64
CA ILE A 222 7.04 4.21 5.47
C ILE A 222 7.68 3.68 6.74
N LEU A 223 8.53 2.69 6.60
CA LEU A 223 9.17 2.01 7.71
C LEU A 223 10.69 2.15 7.65
N THR A 224 11.30 2.28 8.80
CA THR A 224 12.75 2.19 8.95
C THR A 224 13.19 0.71 9.04
N PRO A 225 14.43 0.38 8.67
CA PRO A 225 14.91 -1.02 8.66
C PRO A 225 14.85 -1.73 10.01
N GLN A 226 14.78 -1.00 11.11
CA GLN A 226 14.65 -1.54 12.47
C GLN A 226 13.43 -2.45 12.61
N ILE A 227 12.39 -2.23 11.81
CA ILE A 227 11.19 -3.06 11.81
C ILE A 227 11.49 -4.52 11.55
N PHE A 228 12.51 -4.85 10.73
CA PHE A 228 12.86 -6.24 10.42
C PHE A 228 13.33 -7.02 11.65
N ASN A 229 14.15 -6.40 12.50
CA ASN A 229 14.63 -7.06 13.74
C ASN A 229 13.46 -7.29 14.72
N ILE A 230 12.49 -6.39 14.74
CA ILE A 230 11.29 -6.53 15.57
C ILE A 230 10.41 -7.65 15.02
N LEU A 231 10.13 -7.66 13.71
CA LEU A 231 9.30 -8.67 13.06
C LEU A 231 9.86 -10.08 13.21
N GLU A 232 11.18 -10.23 13.21
CA GLU A 232 11.86 -11.53 13.42
C GLU A 232 11.59 -12.12 14.81
N ASN A 233 11.41 -11.24 15.81
CA ASN A 233 11.17 -11.60 17.20
C ASN A 233 9.71 -11.43 17.64
N THR A 234 8.82 -10.98 16.74
CA THR A 234 7.39 -10.79 17.05
C THR A 234 6.70 -12.14 17.12
N ASN A 235 6.04 -12.41 18.24
CA ASN A 235 5.23 -13.61 18.42
C ASN A 235 4.03 -13.62 17.48
N ARG A 236 3.54 -14.81 17.12
CA ARG A 236 2.29 -14.97 16.39
C ARG A 236 1.12 -14.54 17.28
N GLY A 237 0.30 -13.64 16.77
CA GLY A 237 -0.90 -13.18 17.46
C GLY A 237 -2.09 -14.14 17.34
N ALA A 238 -3.26 -13.66 17.71
CA ALA A 238 -4.51 -14.39 17.55
C ALA A 238 -4.71 -14.77 16.07
N GLY A 239 -4.94 -16.04 15.78
CA GLY A 239 -5.04 -16.57 14.41
C GLY A 239 -3.74 -17.06 13.78
N GLY A 240 -2.59 -16.99 14.49
CA GLY A 240 -1.32 -17.51 14.03
C GLY A 240 -0.51 -16.58 13.13
N ASP A 241 -1.01 -15.38 12.87
CA ASP A 241 -0.37 -14.36 12.04
C ASP A 241 0.63 -13.50 12.82
N ILE A 242 1.73 -13.11 12.18
CA ILE A 242 2.62 -12.04 12.65
C ILE A 242 2.00 -10.72 12.22
N GLN A 243 1.45 -9.98 13.18
CA GLN A 243 0.77 -8.72 12.92
C GLN A 243 1.78 -7.57 12.80
N LEU A 244 1.67 -6.78 11.74
CA LEU A 244 2.49 -5.57 11.59
C LEU A 244 2.21 -4.56 12.71
N THR A 245 0.98 -4.47 13.15
CA THR A 245 0.53 -3.57 14.22
C THR A 245 1.26 -3.84 15.54
N ASP A 246 1.44 -5.13 15.89
CA ASP A 246 2.20 -5.53 17.08
C ASP A 246 3.68 -5.15 16.97
N ALA A 247 4.26 -5.32 15.77
CA ALA A 247 5.63 -4.92 15.51
C ALA A 247 5.80 -3.38 15.56
N ILE A 248 4.85 -2.61 15.05
CA ILE A 248 4.86 -1.14 15.16
C ILE A 248 4.76 -0.71 16.62
N ARG A 249 3.95 -1.39 17.43
CA ARG A 249 3.84 -1.11 18.87
C ARG A 249 5.18 -1.32 19.58
N GLN A 250 5.90 -2.38 19.28
CA GLN A 250 7.26 -2.61 19.80
C GLN A 250 8.27 -1.58 19.26
N LEU A 251 8.09 -1.12 18.01
CA LEU A 251 8.95 -0.09 17.42
C LEU A 251 8.85 1.26 18.16
N LEU A 252 7.67 1.58 18.72
CA LEU A 252 7.47 2.79 19.54
C LEU A 252 8.37 2.85 20.77
N GLU A 253 8.81 1.72 21.28
CA GLU A 253 9.75 1.66 22.42
C GLU A 253 11.18 2.07 22.03
N GLN A 254 11.52 2.01 20.73
CA GLN A 254 12.87 2.24 20.22
C GLN A 254 13.02 3.58 19.48
N GLN A 255 11.94 4.05 18.84
CA GLN A 255 11.99 5.28 18.03
C GLN A 255 10.60 5.91 17.90
N PRO A 256 10.52 7.21 17.60
CA PRO A 256 9.23 7.83 17.28
C PRO A 256 8.62 7.22 16.01
N VAL A 257 7.30 7.08 16.01
CA VAL A 257 6.48 6.76 14.85
C VAL A 257 5.43 7.85 14.70
N TYR A 258 5.18 8.27 13.48
CA TYR A 258 4.17 9.27 13.18
C TYR A 258 3.03 8.66 12.38
N ALA A 259 1.85 9.24 12.51
CA ALA A 259 0.71 8.92 11.67
C ALA A 259 0.36 10.13 10.81
N TYR A 260 0.04 9.86 9.55
CA TYR A 260 -0.47 10.85 8.61
C TYR A 260 -1.93 10.56 8.28
N MET A 261 -2.83 11.47 8.64
CA MET A 261 -4.23 11.42 8.25
C MET A 261 -4.35 11.84 6.78
N ILE A 262 -4.71 10.88 5.92
CA ILE A 262 -4.70 11.06 4.47
C ILE A 262 -5.64 12.16 3.99
N GLU A 263 -5.31 12.70 2.82
CA GLU A 263 -6.19 13.53 1.99
C GLU A 263 -6.79 12.68 0.88
N GLY A 264 -8.01 13.03 0.45
CA GLY A 264 -8.70 12.29 -0.61
C GLY A 264 -9.62 11.18 -0.10
N THR A 265 -10.02 10.32 -1.02
CA THR A 265 -10.96 9.23 -0.75
C THR A 265 -10.23 7.89 -0.76
N ARG A 266 -10.35 7.15 0.34
CA ARG A 266 -9.87 5.77 0.42
C ARG A 266 -10.94 4.81 -0.10
N HIS A 267 -10.53 3.90 -0.98
CA HIS A 267 -11.35 2.79 -1.46
C HIS A 267 -10.74 1.47 -0.96
N ASP A 268 -11.40 0.84 0.01
CA ASP A 268 -11.06 -0.50 0.47
C ASP A 268 -11.60 -1.52 -0.53
N ALA A 269 -10.79 -1.83 -1.55
CA ALA A 269 -11.14 -2.84 -2.54
C ALA A 269 -10.87 -4.28 -2.04
N GLY A 270 -10.52 -4.45 -0.76
CA GLY A 270 -10.34 -5.75 -0.11
C GLY A 270 -11.64 -6.43 0.32
N ASP A 271 -12.79 -5.74 0.23
CA ASP A 271 -14.12 -6.32 0.44
C ASP A 271 -15.05 -6.06 -0.75
N LYS A 272 -16.15 -6.84 -0.85
CA LYS A 272 -17.05 -6.79 -2.00
C LYS A 272 -17.74 -5.43 -2.19
N LEU A 273 -18.21 -4.82 -1.10
CA LEU A 273 -18.91 -3.54 -1.18
C LEU A 273 -17.95 -2.40 -1.51
N GLY A 274 -16.78 -2.36 -0.88
CA GLY A 274 -15.73 -1.39 -1.17
C GLY A 274 -15.25 -1.50 -2.61
N PHE A 275 -15.05 -2.72 -3.12
CA PHE A 275 -14.70 -2.97 -4.52
C PHE A 275 -15.76 -2.46 -5.50
N LEU A 276 -17.06 -2.71 -5.24
CA LEU A 276 -18.14 -2.21 -6.08
C LEU A 276 -18.21 -0.68 -6.08
N LYS A 277 -18.08 -0.04 -4.91
CA LYS A 277 -18.03 1.43 -4.81
C LYS A 277 -16.87 2.00 -5.60
N ALA A 278 -15.66 1.45 -5.42
CA ALA A 278 -14.49 1.84 -6.18
C ALA A 278 -14.73 1.69 -7.70
N THR A 279 -15.27 0.54 -8.14
CA THR A 279 -15.55 0.29 -9.55
C THR A 279 -16.48 1.36 -10.14
N VAL A 280 -17.56 1.73 -9.44
CA VAL A 280 -18.50 2.77 -9.89
C VAL A 280 -17.81 4.13 -9.98
N GLU A 281 -17.07 4.53 -8.94
CA GLU A 281 -16.42 5.83 -8.90
C GLU A 281 -15.31 5.96 -9.95
N PHE A 282 -14.50 4.93 -10.15
CA PHE A 282 -13.47 4.92 -11.18
C PHE A 282 -14.06 4.87 -12.59
N ALA A 283 -15.15 4.13 -12.81
CA ALA A 283 -15.86 4.11 -14.09
C ALA A 283 -16.43 5.50 -14.44
N LEU A 284 -16.99 6.23 -13.47
CA LEU A 284 -17.52 7.57 -13.66
C LEU A 284 -16.43 8.62 -14.01
N LYS A 285 -15.19 8.37 -13.62
CA LYS A 285 -14.04 9.24 -13.93
C LYS A 285 -13.33 8.88 -15.24
N ARG A 286 -13.66 7.71 -15.83
CA ARG A 286 -12.99 7.22 -17.03
C ARG A 286 -13.38 8.02 -18.26
N THR A 287 -12.41 8.61 -18.94
CA THR A 287 -12.61 9.31 -20.21
C THR A 287 -13.19 8.36 -21.25
N GLY A 288 -14.24 8.76 -21.97
CA GLY A 288 -14.92 7.95 -22.99
C GLY A 288 -15.95 6.94 -22.46
N LEU A 289 -16.00 6.72 -21.12
CA LEU A 289 -16.97 5.82 -20.49
C LEU A 289 -17.88 6.55 -19.49
N GLY A 290 -17.33 7.50 -18.75
CA GLY A 290 -17.96 8.07 -17.54
C GLY A 290 -19.33 8.72 -17.79
N ASP A 291 -19.51 9.44 -18.90
CA ASP A 291 -20.78 10.13 -19.19
C ASP A 291 -21.88 9.15 -19.58
N GLU A 292 -21.55 8.13 -20.39
CA GLU A 292 -22.48 7.09 -20.80
C GLU A 292 -22.89 6.26 -19.58
N PHE A 293 -21.92 5.87 -18.75
CA PHE A 293 -22.17 5.13 -17.53
C PHE A 293 -23.01 5.92 -16.52
N ARG A 294 -22.75 7.22 -16.37
CA ARG A 294 -23.58 8.13 -15.53
C ARG A 294 -25.02 8.18 -16.02
N SER A 295 -25.22 8.23 -17.34
CA SER A 295 -26.56 8.24 -17.95
C SER A 295 -27.29 6.92 -17.68
N TYR A 296 -26.59 5.81 -17.77
CA TYR A 296 -27.14 4.47 -17.42
C TYR A 296 -27.54 4.42 -15.94
N LEU A 297 -26.67 4.84 -15.03
CA LEU A 297 -26.95 4.80 -13.57
C LEU A 297 -28.20 5.62 -13.20
N LYS A 298 -28.46 6.76 -13.88
CA LYS A 298 -29.66 7.58 -13.65
C LYS A 298 -30.95 6.89 -14.08
N GLN A 299 -30.88 5.88 -14.94
CA GLN A 299 -32.04 5.12 -15.42
C GLN A 299 -32.36 3.91 -14.54
N LEU A 300 -31.44 3.50 -13.64
CA LEU A 300 -31.69 2.41 -12.72
C LEU A 300 -32.80 2.78 -11.73
N LYS A 301 -33.80 1.91 -11.62
CA LYS A 301 -34.80 1.96 -10.55
C LYS A 301 -34.21 1.23 -9.35
N LEU A 302 -33.76 1.98 -8.37
CA LEU A 302 -33.21 1.50 -7.08
C LEU A 302 -34.30 1.52 -6.01
#